data_cbe703d3e8798a068b7f521a65be1ed4
#
_entry.id   cbe703d3e8798a068b7f521a65be1ed4
#
_cell.length_a   1.000
_cell.length_b   1.000
_cell.length_c   1.000
_cell.angle_alpha   90.00
_cell.angle_beta   90.00
_cell.angle_gamma   90.00
#
_symmetry.space_group_name_H-M   'P 1'
#
loop_
_entity.id
_entity.type
_entity.pdbx_description
1 polymer ?
#
loop_
_entity_poly.entity_id
_entity_poly.type
_entity_poly.pdbx_seq_one_letter_code
_entity_poly.pdbx_strand_id
1 'polypeptide(L)'
;MSIRCGIVGLPNVGKSTLFNALTRAQIAAENYPFCTIDPNVGVVPVPDPRLQQLAAIVHPEKILPTTVEFVDIAGLVAGASQGEGLGNQFLSHIREVDAIAHVVRCFESTDIIHVAGKVDPLADIETIDTELALADLATVDKAVDRAAKAAKSGDKEAIRRRALFERVKAQLDAVKPVRALTLSEEERRDLKELQLLTAKPVMYVANVTEHGFRDNPLLAAVEKRAAAEGAVVVAVCASIEAEIAQLEEGERAEFLAELGLDEPGLNRVIRAGYRLLGLQTFFTAGPKEVRAWTVRTGSTAPQAAGVIHTDFERGFIRAEVIAFADYLAGKGEAGAREAGRLRLEGKEYVVQEGDVMHFRFNV
;
A
#
# COMPACT_ATOMS: atom_id res chain seq x y z
N MET A 1 -5.51 -5.67 12.93
CA MET A 1 -4.24 -4.93 12.73
C MET A 1 -4.45 -4.05 11.52
N SER A 2 -4.24 -2.74 11.66
CA SER A 2 -4.26 -1.83 10.53
C SER A 2 -3.07 -2.12 9.63
N ILE A 3 -3.28 -2.01 8.31
CA ILE A 3 -2.26 -2.25 7.30
C ILE A 3 -1.77 -0.90 6.84
N ARG A 4 -0.46 -0.65 6.95
CA ARG A 4 0.14 0.68 6.84
C ARG A 4 1.13 0.77 5.68
N CYS A 5 1.07 1.88 4.94
CA CYS A 5 2.05 2.26 3.94
C CYS A 5 2.90 3.43 4.45
N GLY A 6 4.20 3.24 4.61
CA GLY A 6 5.11 4.29 5.05
C GLY A 6 5.55 5.17 3.88
N ILE A 7 5.41 6.48 4.01
CA ILE A 7 5.92 7.45 3.04
C ILE A 7 7.35 7.81 3.45
N VAL A 8 8.31 7.50 2.59
CA VAL A 8 9.73 7.79 2.80
C VAL A 8 10.28 8.66 1.67
N GLY A 9 11.38 9.34 1.89
CA GLY A 9 12.08 10.14 0.89
C GLY A 9 13.12 11.03 1.55
N LEU A 10 14.10 11.47 0.78
CA LEU A 10 15.11 12.43 1.23
C LEU A 10 14.46 13.80 1.54
N PRO A 11 15.14 14.68 2.28
CA PRO A 11 14.64 16.04 2.48
C PRO A 11 14.40 16.79 1.16
N ASN A 12 13.39 17.64 1.13
CA ASN A 12 13.04 18.52 0.00
C ASN A 12 12.61 17.81 -1.30
N VAL A 13 12.17 16.54 -1.23
CA VAL A 13 11.60 15.82 -2.39
C VAL A 13 10.09 16.03 -2.56
N GLY A 14 9.43 16.76 -1.63
CA GLY A 14 7.99 16.98 -1.62
C GLY A 14 7.19 16.03 -0.74
N LYS A 15 7.85 15.22 0.11
CA LYS A 15 7.23 14.22 0.98
C LYS A 15 6.16 14.81 1.89
N SER A 16 6.48 15.86 2.66
CA SER A 16 5.53 16.51 3.59
C SER A 16 4.39 17.20 2.87
N THR A 17 4.64 17.79 1.70
CA THR A 17 3.59 18.37 0.85
C THR A 17 2.58 17.29 0.43
N LEU A 18 3.07 16.16 -0.04
CA LEU A 18 2.25 15.01 -0.44
C LEU A 18 1.44 14.46 0.74
N PHE A 19 2.10 14.24 1.90
CA PHE A 19 1.43 13.73 3.10
C PHE A 19 0.35 14.69 3.61
N ASN A 20 0.64 16.00 3.65
CA ASN A 20 -0.33 17.00 4.05
C ASN A 20 -1.54 17.07 3.09
N ALA A 21 -1.31 16.90 1.78
CA ALA A 21 -2.41 16.83 0.82
C ALA A 21 -3.26 15.55 1.01
N LEU A 22 -2.63 14.41 1.27
CA LEU A 22 -3.33 13.16 1.63
C LEU A 22 -4.18 13.30 2.91
N THR A 23 -3.63 13.93 3.96
CA THR A 23 -4.31 14.07 5.25
C THR A 23 -5.39 15.16 5.24
N ARG A 24 -5.31 16.15 4.35
CA ARG A 24 -6.42 17.11 4.17
C ARG A 24 -7.66 16.46 3.56
N ALA A 25 -7.50 15.50 2.67
CA ALA A 25 -8.60 14.66 2.20
C ALA A 25 -9.24 13.83 3.34
N GLN A 26 -8.56 13.69 4.48
CA GLN A 26 -9.04 12.99 5.68
C GLN A 26 -10.12 13.75 6.46
N ILE A 27 -10.22 15.09 6.34
CA ILE A 27 -11.21 15.91 7.10
C ILE A 27 -12.65 15.47 6.83
N ALA A 28 -12.92 14.86 5.66
CA ALA A 28 -14.18 14.22 5.35
C ALA A 28 -14.36 12.84 6.04
N ALA A 29 -13.32 12.29 6.66
CA ALA A 29 -13.31 10.95 7.28
C ALA A 29 -13.60 10.95 8.78
N GLU A 30 -13.90 12.09 9.41
CA GLU A 30 -14.26 12.21 10.85
C GLU A 30 -15.47 11.36 11.28
N ASN A 31 -16.18 10.77 10.34
CA ASN A 31 -17.29 9.86 10.58
C ASN A 31 -16.89 8.38 10.77
N TYR A 32 -15.59 8.04 10.78
CA TYR A 32 -15.17 6.65 10.97
C TYR A 32 -14.86 6.38 12.45
N PRO A 33 -15.66 5.56 13.15
CA PRO A 33 -15.32 5.13 14.49
C PRO A 33 -14.04 4.30 14.45
N PHE A 34 -13.10 4.59 15.37
CA PHE A 34 -11.82 3.90 15.60
C PHE A 34 -10.54 4.51 14.98
N CYS A 35 -10.55 5.74 14.45
CA CYS A 35 -9.32 6.42 14.07
C CYS A 35 -8.65 7.04 15.30
N THR A 36 -7.50 6.50 15.70
CA THR A 36 -6.61 7.15 16.67
C THR A 36 -5.93 8.32 15.94
N ILE A 37 -6.03 9.53 16.48
CA ILE A 37 -5.38 10.72 15.90
C ILE A 37 -3.89 10.65 16.29
N ASP A 38 -3.06 10.11 15.41
CA ASP A 38 -1.61 10.22 15.47
C ASP A 38 -1.19 11.27 14.42
N PRO A 39 -0.42 12.31 14.76
CA PRO A 39 -0.07 13.38 13.84
C PRO A 39 0.71 12.91 12.60
N ASN A 40 1.31 11.73 12.66
CA ASN A 40 2.07 11.14 11.55
C ASN A 40 1.32 10.04 10.79
N VAL A 41 0.05 9.80 11.10
CA VAL A 41 -0.77 8.76 10.46
C VAL A 41 -1.96 9.41 9.77
N GLY A 42 -2.04 9.24 8.45
CA GLY A 42 -3.16 9.65 7.61
C GLY A 42 -4.05 8.46 7.26
N VAL A 43 -5.30 8.44 7.74
CA VAL A 43 -6.30 7.46 7.32
C VAL A 43 -7.11 8.07 6.18
N VAL A 44 -6.98 7.50 4.98
CA VAL A 44 -7.58 8.06 3.78
C VAL A 44 -8.56 7.07 3.14
N PRO A 45 -9.71 7.55 2.64
CA PRO A 45 -10.62 6.69 1.91
C PRO A 45 -9.99 6.23 0.58
N VAL A 46 -10.21 4.98 0.22
CA VAL A 46 -9.81 4.45 -1.08
C VAL A 46 -10.84 4.88 -2.12
N PRO A 47 -10.45 5.67 -3.13
CA PRO A 47 -11.37 6.11 -4.17
C PRO A 47 -11.83 4.92 -5.01
N ASP A 48 -13.12 4.64 -4.99
CA ASP A 48 -13.71 3.53 -5.72
C ASP A 48 -15.06 3.95 -6.35
N PRO A 49 -15.13 4.17 -7.67
CA PRO A 49 -16.34 4.59 -8.35
C PRO A 49 -17.46 3.54 -8.31
N ARG A 50 -17.12 2.29 -8.02
CA ARG A 50 -18.10 1.18 -7.92
C ARG A 50 -19.10 1.39 -6.80
N LEU A 51 -18.68 2.06 -5.71
CA LEU A 51 -19.59 2.40 -4.60
C LEU A 51 -20.77 3.27 -5.05
N GLN A 52 -20.51 4.29 -5.86
CA GLN A 52 -21.56 5.17 -6.39
C GLN A 52 -22.48 4.42 -7.36
N GLN A 53 -21.92 3.53 -8.17
CA GLN A 53 -22.70 2.71 -9.10
C GLN A 53 -23.62 1.72 -8.37
N LEU A 54 -23.16 1.10 -7.28
CA LEU A 54 -23.99 0.26 -6.42
C LEU A 54 -25.07 1.10 -5.71
N ALA A 55 -24.70 2.28 -5.19
CA ALA A 55 -25.61 3.18 -4.51
C ALA A 55 -26.73 3.67 -5.43
N ALA A 56 -26.45 3.92 -6.70
CA ALA A 56 -27.46 4.29 -7.69
C ALA A 56 -28.52 3.20 -7.94
N ILE A 57 -28.22 1.94 -7.62
CA ILE A 57 -29.18 0.82 -7.74
C ILE A 57 -29.99 0.64 -6.47
N VAL A 58 -29.34 0.65 -5.30
CA VAL A 58 -30.02 0.28 -4.03
C VAL A 58 -30.51 1.48 -3.22
N HIS A 59 -30.11 2.71 -3.59
CA HIS A 59 -30.48 3.97 -2.92
C HIS A 59 -30.31 3.89 -1.39
N PRO A 60 -29.07 3.67 -0.90
CA PRO A 60 -28.80 3.44 0.51
C PRO A 60 -28.87 4.73 1.32
N GLU A 61 -29.10 4.61 2.64
CA GLU A 61 -29.00 5.74 3.57
C GLU A 61 -27.56 6.23 3.74
N LYS A 62 -26.56 5.32 3.58
CA LYS A 62 -25.12 5.61 3.77
C LYS A 62 -24.27 4.89 2.73
N ILE A 63 -23.19 5.58 2.32
CA ILE A 63 -22.14 5.04 1.45
C ILE A 63 -20.82 5.10 2.22
N LEU A 64 -20.18 3.94 2.44
CA LEU A 64 -18.99 3.83 3.26
C LEU A 64 -17.83 3.24 2.42
N PRO A 65 -16.84 4.05 2.02
CA PRO A 65 -15.63 3.55 1.36
C PRO A 65 -14.76 2.76 2.34
N THR A 66 -13.84 1.96 1.82
CA THR A 66 -12.76 1.42 2.63
C THR A 66 -11.64 2.44 2.79
N THR A 67 -10.74 2.21 3.73
CA THR A 67 -9.63 3.13 4.05
C THR A 67 -8.28 2.42 4.00
N VAL A 68 -7.23 3.21 3.81
CA VAL A 68 -5.83 2.77 3.94
C VAL A 68 -5.08 3.78 4.81
N GLU A 69 -4.11 3.30 5.60
CA GLU A 69 -3.28 4.16 6.44
C GLU A 69 -1.95 4.49 5.74
N PHE A 70 -1.64 5.78 5.67
CA PHE A 70 -0.32 6.26 5.31
C PHE A 70 0.38 6.84 6.53
N VAL A 71 1.68 6.53 6.67
CA VAL A 71 2.49 7.02 7.80
C VAL A 71 3.59 7.92 7.25
N ASP A 72 3.66 9.16 7.71
CA ASP A 72 4.77 10.04 7.38
C ASP A 72 6.01 9.62 8.19
N ILE A 73 6.98 9.06 7.51
CA ILE A 73 8.24 8.67 8.13
C ILE A 73 9.24 9.81 7.91
N ALA A 74 9.75 10.38 9.01
CA ALA A 74 10.71 11.47 8.97
C ALA A 74 11.87 11.16 8.01
N GLY A 75 12.30 12.15 7.24
CA GLY A 75 13.27 11.96 6.16
C GLY A 75 14.61 11.38 6.66
N LEU A 76 15.17 10.49 5.86
CA LEU A 76 16.49 9.91 6.07
C LEU A 76 17.56 10.93 5.67
N VAL A 77 18.65 10.99 6.45
CA VAL A 77 19.92 11.60 6.05
C VAL A 77 20.94 10.48 5.89
N ALA A 78 21.81 10.56 4.90
CA ALA A 78 22.87 9.57 4.68
C ALA A 78 23.67 9.33 5.98
N GLY A 79 23.98 8.05 6.29
CA GLY A 79 24.65 7.65 7.53
C GLY A 79 23.71 7.31 8.70
N ALA A 80 22.41 7.22 8.46
CA ALA A 80 21.41 6.93 9.48
C ALA A 80 21.57 5.55 10.14
N SER A 81 22.11 4.59 9.43
CA SER A 81 22.36 3.22 9.93
C SER A 81 23.55 3.15 10.90
N GLN A 82 24.45 4.15 10.89
CA GLN A 82 25.65 4.22 11.72
C GLN A 82 25.52 5.23 12.87
N GLY A 83 24.46 6.06 12.88
CA GLY A 83 24.28 7.16 13.84
C GLY A 83 23.39 6.83 15.03
N GLU A 84 23.67 7.49 16.15
CA GLU A 84 22.75 7.57 17.28
C GLU A 84 21.64 8.58 16.99
N GLY A 85 20.37 8.25 17.32
CA GLY A 85 19.25 9.21 17.29
C GLY A 85 18.30 9.06 16.12
N LEU A 86 18.18 10.08 15.25
CA LEU A 86 17.13 10.18 14.21
C LEU A 86 17.14 9.04 13.18
N GLY A 87 18.32 8.50 12.83
CA GLY A 87 18.43 7.36 11.91
C GLY A 87 17.82 6.08 12.45
N ASN A 88 18.03 5.77 13.74
CA ASN A 88 17.43 4.60 14.37
C ASN A 88 15.90 4.74 14.48
N GLN A 89 15.38 5.95 14.68
CA GLN A 89 13.93 6.22 14.70
C GLN A 89 13.33 6.00 13.30
N PHE A 90 13.98 6.48 12.24
CA PHE A 90 13.58 6.24 10.87
C PHE A 90 13.45 4.74 10.56
N LEU A 91 14.49 3.96 10.86
CA LEU A 91 14.50 2.51 10.65
C LEU A 91 13.42 1.79 11.49
N SER A 92 13.17 2.28 12.73
CA SER A 92 12.11 1.74 13.58
C SER A 92 10.73 1.98 12.96
N HIS A 93 10.45 3.19 12.49
CA HIS A 93 9.17 3.51 11.85
C HIS A 93 8.95 2.69 10.57
N ILE A 94 10.01 2.46 9.76
CA ILE A 94 9.89 1.57 8.59
C ILE A 94 9.56 0.14 9.02
N ARG A 95 10.05 -0.36 10.17
CA ARG A 95 9.68 -1.70 10.65
C ARG A 95 8.19 -1.84 10.93
N GLU A 96 7.54 -0.78 11.39
CA GLU A 96 6.13 -0.75 11.79
C GLU A 96 5.13 -0.70 10.63
N VAL A 97 5.58 -0.40 9.40
CA VAL A 97 4.72 -0.34 8.22
C VAL A 97 4.83 -1.62 7.38
N ASP A 98 3.82 -1.90 6.56
CA ASP A 98 3.76 -3.13 5.74
C ASP A 98 4.33 -2.94 4.34
N ALA A 99 4.34 -1.71 3.81
CA ALA A 99 4.87 -1.33 2.50
C ALA A 99 5.47 0.07 2.54
N ILE A 100 6.25 0.42 1.52
CA ILE A 100 6.95 1.69 1.39
C ILE A 100 6.49 2.43 0.13
N ALA A 101 6.03 3.67 0.29
CA ALA A 101 5.86 4.65 -0.77
C ALA A 101 7.08 5.58 -0.78
N HIS A 102 8.00 5.35 -1.70
CA HIS A 102 9.24 6.11 -1.80
C HIS A 102 9.04 7.33 -2.71
N VAL A 103 8.99 8.50 -2.11
CA VAL A 103 8.87 9.78 -2.83
C VAL A 103 10.24 10.19 -3.36
N VAL A 104 10.33 10.40 -4.67
CA VAL A 104 11.55 10.83 -5.36
C VAL A 104 11.30 12.10 -6.15
N ARG A 105 12.27 12.99 -6.14
CA ARG A 105 12.18 14.27 -6.86
C ARG A 105 12.60 14.09 -8.30
N CYS A 106 11.67 14.34 -9.23
CA CYS A 106 11.89 14.26 -10.67
C CYS A 106 11.71 15.62 -11.35
N PHE A 107 12.19 16.69 -10.73
CA PHE A 107 12.18 18.06 -11.29
C PHE A 107 13.34 18.88 -10.74
N GLU A 108 13.79 19.85 -11.54
CA GLU A 108 14.75 20.86 -11.13
C GLU A 108 14.03 22.11 -10.64
N SER A 109 14.59 22.78 -9.64
CA SER A 109 14.10 24.06 -9.13
C SER A 109 15.25 24.85 -8.54
N THR A 110 15.27 26.16 -8.82
CA THR A 110 16.23 27.11 -8.24
C THR A 110 15.89 27.48 -6.81
N ASP A 111 14.61 27.38 -6.45
CA ASP A 111 14.09 27.82 -5.14
C ASP A 111 14.14 26.72 -4.07
N ILE A 112 14.20 25.47 -4.50
CA ILE A 112 14.23 24.31 -3.62
C ILE A 112 15.59 23.63 -3.76
N ILE A 113 16.43 23.78 -2.73
CA ILE A 113 17.77 23.17 -2.72
C ILE A 113 17.65 21.67 -2.50
N HIS A 114 18.33 20.88 -3.36
CA HIS A 114 18.48 19.44 -3.15
C HIS A 114 19.61 19.16 -2.16
N VAL A 115 19.43 18.22 -1.23
CA VAL A 115 20.43 17.90 -0.19
C VAL A 115 21.81 17.48 -0.75
N ALA A 116 21.84 16.85 -1.93
CA ALA A 116 23.07 16.48 -2.62
C ALA A 116 23.58 17.56 -3.58
N GLY A 117 22.97 18.74 -3.63
CA GLY A 117 23.32 19.84 -4.55
C GLY A 117 22.95 19.59 -6.02
N LYS A 118 22.53 18.40 -6.39
CA LYS A 118 22.07 18.02 -7.73
C LYS A 118 20.86 17.10 -7.60
N VAL A 119 19.87 17.25 -8.47
CA VAL A 119 18.73 16.36 -8.55
C VAL A 119 19.12 15.08 -9.31
N ASP A 120 19.11 13.97 -8.63
CA ASP A 120 19.37 12.65 -9.20
C ASP A 120 18.50 11.60 -8.48
N PRO A 121 17.30 11.30 -9.01
CA PRO A 121 16.36 10.40 -8.35
C PRO A 121 16.89 8.97 -8.18
N LEU A 122 17.81 8.52 -9.05
CA LEU A 122 18.40 7.18 -8.88
C LEU A 122 19.40 7.16 -7.72
N ALA A 123 20.22 8.20 -7.56
CA ALA A 123 21.12 8.33 -6.42
C ALA A 123 20.33 8.47 -5.09
N ASP A 124 19.18 9.14 -5.11
CA ASP A 124 18.29 9.26 -3.95
C ASP A 124 17.73 7.89 -3.55
N ILE A 125 17.29 7.08 -4.53
CA ILE A 125 16.81 5.71 -4.31
C ILE A 125 17.95 4.85 -3.74
N GLU A 126 19.13 4.90 -4.34
CA GLU A 126 20.29 4.12 -3.90
C GLU A 126 20.73 4.48 -2.47
N THR A 127 20.61 5.75 -2.08
CA THR A 127 20.90 6.19 -0.72
C THR A 127 19.99 5.51 0.30
N ILE A 128 18.68 5.52 0.07
CA ILE A 128 17.71 4.87 0.96
C ILE A 128 17.88 3.35 0.94
N ASP A 129 17.99 2.73 -0.24
CA ASP A 129 18.18 1.28 -0.36
C ASP A 129 19.45 0.81 0.37
N THR A 130 20.56 1.59 0.32
CA THR A 130 21.80 1.30 1.03
C THR A 130 21.61 1.32 2.54
N GLU A 131 20.96 2.34 3.09
CA GLU A 131 20.71 2.44 4.53
C GLU A 131 19.82 1.30 5.04
N LEU A 132 18.79 0.93 4.27
CA LEU A 132 17.94 -0.22 4.60
C LEU A 132 18.71 -1.54 4.54
N ALA A 133 19.57 -1.71 3.53
CA ALA A 133 20.39 -2.91 3.37
C ALA A 133 21.41 -3.06 4.52
N LEU A 134 22.05 -1.97 4.94
CA LEU A 134 22.99 -1.98 6.08
C LEU A 134 22.28 -2.35 7.39
N ALA A 135 21.07 -1.84 7.63
CA ALA A 135 20.27 -2.19 8.79
C ALA A 135 19.85 -3.67 8.80
N ASP A 136 19.50 -4.20 7.62
CA ASP A 136 19.15 -5.61 7.45
C ASP A 136 20.38 -6.53 7.59
N LEU A 137 21.53 -6.13 7.07
CA LEU A 137 22.79 -6.88 7.23
C LEU A 137 23.09 -7.14 8.70
N ALA A 138 22.99 -6.13 9.56
CA ALA A 138 23.21 -6.29 11.00
C ALA A 138 22.24 -7.29 11.65
N THR A 139 21.03 -7.45 11.10
CA THR A 139 20.02 -8.42 11.54
C THR A 139 20.35 -9.81 11.01
N VAL A 140 20.69 -9.90 9.74
CA VAL A 140 20.97 -11.16 9.02
C VAL A 140 22.26 -11.81 9.53
N ASP A 141 23.31 -11.03 9.83
CA ASP A 141 24.55 -11.55 10.42
C ASP A 141 24.27 -12.32 11.72
N LYS A 142 23.48 -11.74 12.61
CA LYS A 142 23.07 -12.41 13.85
C LYS A 142 22.24 -13.68 13.59
N ALA A 143 21.43 -13.69 12.53
CA ALA A 143 20.63 -14.85 12.14
C ALA A 143 21.51 -15.97 11.55
N VAL A 144 22.48 -15.63 10.70
CA VAL A 144 23.49 -16.57 10.15
C VAL A 144 24.28 -17.23 11.28
N ASP A 145 24.78 -16.45 12.23
CA ASP A 145 25.56 -16.98 13.37
C ASP A 145 24.73 -17.94 14.23
N ARG A 146 23.46 -17.61 14.49
CA ARG A 146 22.54 -18.47 15.23
C ARG A 146 22.24 -19.77 14.47
N ALA A 147 21.92 -19.67 13.18
CA ALA A 147 21.64 -20.80 12.33
C ALA A 147 22.87 -21.70 12.16
N ALA A 148 24.09 -21.14 12.04
CA ALA A 148 25.33 -21.88 11.97
C ALA A 148 25.61 -22.71 13.25
N LYS A 149 25.28 -22.15 14.42
CA LYS A 149 25.39 -22.90 15.70
C LYS A 149 24.38 -24.04 15.77
N ALA A 150 23.13 -23.80 15.37
CA ALA A 150 22.07 -24.82 15.36
C ALA A 150 22.39 -25.95 14.34
N ALA A 151 22.91 -25.60 13.16
CA ALA A 151 23.25 -26.57 12.12
C ALA A 151 24.36 -27.56 12.53
N LYS A 152 25.15 -27.28 13.57
CA LYS A 152 26.17 -28.21 14.09
C LYS A 152 25.57 -29.51 14.65
N SER A 153 24.32 -29.50 15.04
CA SER A 153 23.59 -30.70 15.49
C SER A 153 23.21 -31.66 14.34
N GLY A 154 23.42 -31.25 13.07
CA GLY A 154 23.01 -32.04 11.89
C GLY A 154 21.52 -31.94 11.56
N ASP A 155 20.78 -31.03 12.24
CA ASP A 155 19.36 -30.79 11.95
C ASP A 155 19.17 -30.22 10.55
N LYS A 156 18.37 -30.89 9.72
CA LYS A 156 18.15 -30.54 8.31
C LYS A 156 17.47 -29.16 8.16
N GLU A 157 16.57 -28.83 9.05
CA GLU A 157 15.91 -27.52 9.02
C GLU A 157 16.89 -26.39 9.34
N ALA A 158 17.74 -26.56 10.36
CA ALA A 158 18.74 -25.58 10.71
C ALA A 158 19.78 -25.38 9.58
N ILE A 159 20.17 -26.47 8.88
CA ILE A 159 21.06 -26.41 7.72
C ILE A 159 20.39 -25.62 6.57
N ARG A 160 19.11 -25.87 6.28
CA ARG A 160 18.33 -25.16 5.25
C ARG A 160 18.18 -23.68 5.58
N ARG A 161 17.81 -23.33 6.82
CA ARG A 161 17.69 -21.92 7.28
C ARG A 161 19.03 -21.19 7.18
N ARG A 162 20.11 -21.85 7.54
CA ARG A 162 21.46 -21.29 7.38
C ARG A 162 21.76 -20.92 5.91
N ALA A 163 21.52 -21.86 4.97
CA ALA A 163 21.75 -21.62 3.55
C ALA A 163 20.88 -20.46 3.01
N LEU A 164 19.64 -20.35 3.47
CA LEU A 164 18.75 -19.23 3.15
C LEU A 164 19.34 -17.90 3.64
N PHE A 165 19.74 -17.81 4.90
CA PHE A 165 20.28 -16.58 5.49
C PHE A 165 21.61 -16.16 4.87
N GLU A 166 22.48 -17.11 4.53
CA GLU A 166 23.72 -16.85 3.78
C GLU A 166 23.44 -16.28 2.38
N ARG A 167 22.39 -16.81 1.69
CA ARG A 167 21.94 -16.26 0.39
C ARG A 167 21.37 -14.84 0.53
N VAL A 168 20.58 -14.58 1.58
CA VAL A 168 20.05 -13.24 1.88
C VAL A 168 21.19 -12.27 2.19
N LYS A 169 22.19 -12.71 2.98
CA LYS A 169 23.38 -11.90 3.27
C LYS A 169 24.10 -11.52 1.98
N ALA A 170 24.40 -12.46 1.11
CA ALA A 170 25.07 -12.18 -0.16
C ALA A 170 24.29 -11.20 -1.06
N GLN A 171 22.95 -11.24 -1.02
CA GLN A 171 22.08 -10.29 -1.70
C GLN A 171 22.25 -8.87 -1.15
N LEU A 172 22.25 -8.73 0.18
CA LEU A 172 22.41 -7.46 0.87
C LEU A 172 23.82 -6.89 0.75
N ASP A 173 24.86 -7.72 0.79
CA ASP A 173 26.27 -7.33 0.53
C ASP A 173 26.44 -6.73 -0.87
N ALA A 174 25.62 -7.17 -1.85
CA ALA A 174 25.57 -6.59 -3.19
C ALA A 174 24.64 -5.36 -3.30
N VAL A 175 24.19 -4.81 -2.17
CA VAL A 175 23.22 -3.69 -2.09
C VAL A 175 21.93 -3.95 -2.89
N LYS A 176 21.51 -5.21 -2.94
CA LYS A 176 20.24 -5.61 -3.60
C LYS A 176 19.19 -5.93 -2.56
N PRO A 177 17.96 -5.44 -2.73
CA PRO A 177 16.90 -5.67 -1.76
C PRO A 177 16.47 -7.15 -1.72
N VAL A 178 16.07 -7.61 -0.54
CA VAL A 178 15.59 -8.98 -0.33
C VAL A 178 14.30 -9.26 -1.11
N ARG A 179 13.45 -8.25 -1.34
CA ARG A 179 12.24 -8.37 -2.18
C ARG A 179 12.52 -8.82 -3.63
N ALA A 180 13.74 -8.64 -4.13
CA ALA A 180 14.14 -9.09 -5.46
C ALA A 180 14.56 -10.57 -5.53
N LEU A 181 14.67 -11.24 -4.38
CA LEU A 181 14.97 -12.68 -4.36
C LEU A 181 13.74 -13.51 -4.71
N THR A 182 13.93 -14.52 -5.56
CA THR A 182 12.92 -15.56 -5.74
C THR A 182 12.96 -16.50 -4.53
N LEU A 183 11.87 -16.49 -3.76
CA LEU A 183 11.73 -17.22 -2.51
C LEU A 183 10.52 -18.17 -2.57
N SER A 184 10.68 -19.38 -2.04
CA SER A 184 9.55 -20.28 -1.80
C SER A 184 8.66 -19.75 -0.66
N GLU A 185 7.46 -20.29 -0.49
CA GLU A 185 6.58 -19.91 0.62
C GLU A 185 7.18 -20.26 1.99
N GLU A 186 7.91 -21.37 2.07
CA GLU A 186 8.60 -21.77 3.28
C GLU A 186 9.72 -20.79 3.64
N GLU A 187 10.55 -20.41 2.66
CA GLU A 187 11.60 -19.40 2.82
C GLU A 187 11.04 -18.03 3.22
N ARG A 188 9.91 -17.62 2.63
CA ARG A 188 9.22 -16.39 3.04
C ARG A 188 8.76 -16.42 4.50
N ARG A 189 8.27 -17.57 4.96
CA ARG A 189 7.88 -17.78 6.38
C ARG A 189 9.08 -17.65 7.30
N ASP A 190 10.21 -18.27 6.96
CA ASP A 190 11.43 -18.21 7.74
C ASP A 190 11.97 -16.76 7.85
N LEU A 191 11.94 -16.01 6.73
CA LEU A 191 12.40 -14.63 6.72
C LEU A 191 11.47 -13.65 7.45
N LYS A 192 10.18 -13.98 7.57
CA LYS A 192 9.20 -13.11 8.25
C LYS A 192 9.59 -12.81 9.70
N GLU A 193 10.25 -13.76 10.38
CA GLU A 193 10.73 -13.58 11.75
C GLU A 193 11.80 -12.48 11.88
N LEU A 194 12.55 -12.24 10.80
CA LEU A 194 13.64 -11.25 10.79
C LEU A 194 13.14 -9.81 10.56
N GLN A 195 11.90 -9.63 10.11
CA GLN A 195 11.29 -8.32 9.83
C GLN A 195 12.19 -7.41 8.97
N LEU A 196 12.77 -7.97 7.91
CA LEU A 196 13.71 -7.27 7.04
C LEU A 196 13.03 -6.10 6.32
N LEU A 197 13.69 -4.95 6.35
CA LEU A 197 13.21 -3.70 5.76
C LEU A 197 13.19 -3.79 4.23
N THR A 198 14.24 -4.36 3.64
CA THR A 198 14.37 -4.53 2.19
C THR A 198 13.50 -5.65 1.62
N ALA A 199 12.84 -6.44 2.47
CA ALA A 199 11.84 -7.42 2.05
C ALA A 199 10.46 -6.81 1.82
N LYS A 200 10.21 -5.58 2.33
CA LYS A 200 8.93 -4.89 2.18
C LYS A 200 8.69 -4.49 0.73
N PRO A 201 7.43 -4.60 0.24
CA PRO A 201 7.08 -4.09 -1.08
C PRO A 201 7.26 -2.57 -1.15
N VAL A 202 7.69 -2.09 -2.32
CA VAL A 202 7.98 -0.68 -2.58
C VAL A 202 7.25 -0.20 -3.83
N MET A 203 6.70 1.00 -3.79
CA MET A 203 6.33 1.79 -4.95
C MET A 203 7.08 3.10 -4.95
N TYR A 204 7.34 3.65 -6.14
CA TYR A 204 7.94 4.97 -6.28
C TYR A 204 6.86 6.01 -6.57
N VAL A 205 6.87 7.10 -5.81
CA VAL A 205 6.03 8.27 -6.05
C VAL A 205 6.94 9.34 -6.64
N ALA A 206 6.92 9.46 -7.97
CA ALA A 206 7.74 10.41 -8.69
C ALA A 206 7.10 11.81 -8.64
N ASN A 207 7.68 12.70 -7.85
CA ASN A 207 7.21 14.08 -7.76
C ASN A 207 7.78 14.89 -8.92
N VAL A 208 6.89 15.33 -9.82
CA VAL A 208 7.20 16.10 -11.03
C VAL A 208 6.63 17.51 -10.95
N THR A 209 6.99 18.38 -11.89
CA THR A 209 6.29 19.65 -12.11
C THR A 209 4.98 19.44 -12.84
N GLU A 210 4.16 20.48 -12.93
CA GLU A 210 2.89 20.49 -13.69
C GLU A 210 3.04 19.99 -15.12
N HIS A 211 4.13 20.35 -15.80
CA HIS A 211 4.42 19.93 -17.17
C HIS A 211 5.38 18.75 -17.26
N GLY A 212 5.79 18.18 -16.11
CA GLY A 212 6.81 17.12 -16.02
C GLY A 212 6.30 15.68 -16.14
N PHE A 213 5.04 15.49 -16.51
CA PHE A 213 4.46 14.13 -16.69
C PHE A 213 4.86 13.47 -18.02
N ARG A 214 5.35 14.25 -19.00
CA ARG A 214 5.80 13.76 -20.31
C ARG A 214 7.19 14.35 -20.59
N ASP A 215 7.95 13.64 -21.42
CA ASP A 215 9.28 14.07 -21.88
C ASP A 215 10.25 14.43 -20.73
N ASN A 216 10.11 13.74 -19.59
CA ASN A 216 10.90 13.98 -18.39
C ASN A 216 11.95 12.86 -18.22
N PRO A 217 13.25 13.14 -18.48
CA PRO A 217 14.29 12.13 -18.39
C PRO A 217 14.51 11.60 -16.96
N LEU A 218 14.24 12.40 -15.93
CA LEU A 218 14.32 11.98 -14.53
C LEU A 218 13.22 10.96 -14.19
N LEU A 219 11.98 11.24 -14.65
CA LEU A 219 10.87 10.30 -14.50
C LEU A 219 11.13 9.00 -15.26
N ALA A 220 11.58 9.09 -16.52
CA ALA A 220 11.89 7.93 -17.35
C ALA A 220 12.98 7.03 -16.72
N ALA A 221 13.97 7.63 -16.04
CA ALA A 221 14.99 6.89 -15.31
C ALA A 221 14.40 6.11 -14.14
N VAL A 222 13.48 6.71 -13.37
CA VAL A 222 12.78 6.04 -12.25
C VAL A 222 11.88 4.92 -12.78
N GLU A 223 11.13 5.15 -13.86
CA GLU A 223 10.28 4.12 -14.49
C GLU A 223 11.09 2.92 -14.97
N LYS A 224 12.24 3.16 -15.59
CA LYS A 224 13.15 2.10 -16.03
C LYS A 224 13.70 1.29 -14.84
N ARG A 225 14.07 1.95 -13.74
CA ARG A 225 14.53 1.31 -12.50
C ARG A 225 13.41 0.47 -11.90
N ALA A 226 12.22 1.03 -11.76
CA ALA A 226 11.06 0.35 -11.20
C ALA A 226 10.66 -0.88 -12.02
N ALA A 227 10.65 -0.78 -13.35
CA ALA A 227 10.36 -1.92 -14.24
C ALA A 227 11.35 -3.08 -14.03
N ALA A 228 12.63 -2.78 -13.82
CA ALA A 228 13.66 -3.81 -13.55
C ALA A 228 13.45 -4.51 -12.19
N GLU A 229 12.77 -3.86 -11.23
CA GLU A 229 12.47 -4.40 -9.91
C GLU A 229 11.05 -4.97 -9.78
N GLY A 230 10.21 -4.81 -10.80
CA GLY A 230 8.79 -5.14 -10.73
C GLY A 230 8.00 -4.20 -9.80
N ALA A 231 8.51 -2.99 -9.54
CA ALA A 231 7.86 -1.98 -8.72
C ALA A 231 6.94 -1.07 -9.56
N VAL A 232 5.97 -0.45 -8.90
CA VAL A 232 5.04 0.51 -9.52
C VAL A 232 5.58 1.93 -9.36
N VAL A 233 5.43 2.76 -10.41
CA VAL A 233 5.67 4.20 -10.36
C VAL A 233 4.36 4.95 -10.48
N VAL A 234 4.16 5.94 -9.61
CA VAL A 234 3.04 6.89 -9.72
C VAL A 234 3.63 8.30 -9.80
N ALA A 235 3.50 8.91 -10.96
CA ALA A 235 3.89 10.31 -11.13
C ALA A 235 2.80 11.23 -10.56
N VAL A 236 3.20 12.21 -9.74
CA VAL A 236 2.33 13.23 -9.14
C VAL A 236 3.02 14.58 -9.14
N CYS A 237 2.25 15.66 -9.14
CA CYS A 237 2.76 17.00 -8.85
C CYS A 237 2.28 17.41 -7.45
N ALA A 238 3.16 17.31 -6.45
CA ALA A 238 2.78 17.51 -5.06
C ALA A 238 2.23 18.94 -4.77
N SER A 239 2.64 19.95 -5.52
CA SER A 239 2.08 21.31 -5.42
C SER A 239 0.63 21.36 -5.91
N ILE A 240 0.35 20.80 -7.08
CA ILE A 240 -1.02 20.70 -7.62
C ILE A 240 -1.92 19.91 -6.68
N GLU A 241 -1.44 18.77 -6.16
CA GLU A 241 -2.22 17.98 -5.21
C GLU A 241 -2.55 18.77 -3.93
N ALA A 242 -1.61 19.60 -3.46
CA ALA A 242 -1.83 20.47 -2.31
C ALA A 242 -2.86 21.58 -2.59
N GLU A 243 -2.93 22.08 -3.81
CA GLU A 243 -3.94 23.04 -4.26
C GLU A 243 -5.31 22.37 -4.37
N ILE A 244 -5.40 21.23 -5.09
CA ILE A 244 -6.63 20.44 -5.23
C ILE A 244 -7.24 20.09 -3.87
N ALA A 245 -6.40 19.73 -2.89
CA ALA A 245 -6.85 19.40 -1.54
C ALA A 245 -7.47 20.56 -0.76
N GLN A 246 -7.33 21.82 -1.25
CA GLN A 246 -7.90 23.01 -0.64
C GLN A 246 -9.20 23.46 -1.30
N LEU A 247 -9.51 22.95 -2.50
CA LEU A 247 -10.69 23.33 -3.28
C LEU A 247 -11.93 22.60 -2.81
N GLU A 248 -13.07 23.27 -2.89
CA GLU A 248 -14.39 22.66 -2.75
C GLU A 248 -14.68 21.71 -3.92
N GLU A 249 -15.62 20.78 -3.74
CA GLU A 249 -15.88 19.69 -4.71
C GLU A 249 -16.18 20.19 -6.14
N GLY A 250 -16.95 21.29 -6.27
CA GLY A 250 -17.27 21.90 -7.56
C GLY A 250 -16.06 22.54 -8.24
N GLU A 251 -15.28 23.31 -7.50
CA GLU A 251 -14.07 23.99 -7.98
C GLU A 251 -13.00 22.96 -8.38
N ARG A 252 -12.93 21.85 -7.65
CA ARG A 252 -11.99 20.74 -7.92
C ARG A 252 -12.20 20.13 -9.29
N ALA A 253 -13.46 19.92 -9.70
CA ALA A 253 -13.77 19.34 -11.00
C ALA A 253 -13.37 20.29 -12.15
N GLU A 254 -13.61 21.58 -12.00
CA GLU A 254 -13.20 22.60 -12.98
C GLU A 254 -11.67 22.69 -13.09
N PHE A 255 -10.97 22.73 -11.96
CA PHE A 255 -9.52 22.79 -11.90
C PHE A 255 -8.85 21.57 -12.55
N LEU A 256 -9.36 20.37 -12.29
CA LEU A 256 -8.88 19.15 -12.92
C LEU A 256 -9.10 19.18 -14.45
N ALA A 257 -10.26 19.67 -14.90
CA ALA A 257 -10.56 19.79 -16.33
C ALA A 257 -9.61 20.79 -17.03
N GLU A 258 -9.28 21.93 -16.39
CA GLU A 258 -8.30 22.89 -16.90
C GLU A 258 -6.90 22.29 -17.06
N LEU A 259 -6.49 21.41 -16.14
CA LEU A 259 -5.23 20.70 -16.20
C LEU A 259 -5.24 19.48 -17.13
N GLY A 260 -6.41 19.13 -17.70
CA GLY A 260 -6.57 17.92 -18.53
C GLY A 260 -6.39 16.63 -17.73
N LEU A 261 -6.72 16.64 -16.43
CA LEU A 261 -6.66 15.50 -15.53
C LEU A 261 -8.06 14.93 -15.27
N ASP A 262 -8.21 13.62 -15.34
CA ASP A 262 -9.47 12.93 -15.05
C ASP A 262 -9.74 12.83 -13.54
N GLU A 263 -8.68 12.80 -12.73
CA GLU A 263 -8.74 12.67 -11.28
C GLU A 263 -7.46 13.21 -10.61
N PRO A 264 -7.51 13.50 -9.28
CA PRO A 264 -6.31 13.82 -8.51
C PRO A 264 -5.26 12.71 -8.57
N GLY A 265 -3.99 13.08 -8.69
CA GLY A 265 -2.89 12.10 -8.67
C GLY A 265 -2.81 11.33 -7.36
N LEU A 266 -3.23 11.93 -6.23
CA LEU A 266 -3.36 11.26 -4.94
C LEU A 266 -4.27 10.03 -4.98
N ASN A 267 -5.34 10.05 -5.76
CA ASN A 267 -6.22 8.88 -5.94
C ASN A 267 -5.44 7.69 -6.51
N ARG A 268 -4.53 7.95 -7.46
CA ARG A 268 -3.65 6.92 -8.03
C ARG A 268 -2.66 6.41 -7.00
N VAL A 269 -2.08 7.29 -6.16
CA VAL A 269 -1.17 6.91 -5.07
C VAL A 269 -1.90 6.03 -4.05
N ILE A 270 -3.10 6.42 -3.63
CA ILE A 270 -3.91 5.67 -2.67
C ILE A 270 -4.22 4.26 -3.20
N ARG A 271 -4.71 4.17 -4.44
CA ARG A 271 -5.00 2.86 -5.06
C ARG A 271 -3.75 2.01 -5.29
N ALA A 272 -2.63 2.63 -5.67
CA ALA A 272 -1.36 1.92 -5.81
C ALA A 272 -0.86 1.37 -4.47
N GLY A 273 -0.91 2.18 -3.40
CA GLY A 273 -0.57 1.76 -2.04
C GLY A 273 -1.47 0.62 -1.54
N TYR A 274 -2.76 0.72 -1.79
CA TYR A 274 -3.73 -0.32 -1.43
C TYR A 274 -3.40 -1.68 -2.10
N ARG A 275 -3.11 -1.66 -3.41
CA ARG A 275 -2.70 -2.86 -4.15
C ARG A 275 -1.34 -3.39 -3.71
N LEU A 276 -0.38 -2.48 -3.44
CA LEU A 276 0.97 -2.83 -2.97
C LEU A 276 0.93 -3.61 -1.66
N LEU A 277 -0.03 -3.29 -0.80
CA LEU A 277 -0.28 -3.98 0.46
C LEU A 277 -0.95 -5.36 0.29
N GLY A 278 -1.21 -5.78 -0.95
CA GLY A 278 -1.89 -7.04 -1.26
C GLY A 278 -3.35 -7.03 -0.80
N LEU A 279 -3.99 -5.87 -0.85
CA LEU A 279 -5.38 -5.68 -0.45
C LEU A 279 -6.31 -5.73 -1.66
N GLN A 280 -7.53 -6.18 -1.42
CA GLN A 280 -8.63 -6.16 -2.37
C GLN A 280 -9.94 -5.81 -1.66
N THR A 281 -10.93 -5.40 -2.47
CA THR A 281 -12.22 -4.91 -1.99
C THR A 281 -13.33 -5.88 -2.36
N PHE A 282 -14.19 -6.16 -1.39
CA PHE A 282 -15.53 -6.69 -1.66
C PHE A 282 -16.58 -5.71 -1.14
N PHE A 283 -17.83 -5.86 -1.58
CA PHE A 283 -18.91 -4.96 -1.23
C PHE A 283 -20.03 -5.69 -0.50
N THR A 284 -20.70 -4.96 0.39
CA THR A 284 -22.05 -5.28 0.83
C THR A 284 -22.98 -4.18 0.33
N ALA A 285 -24.12 -4.55 -0.25
CA ALA A 285 -25.07 -3.61 -0.81
C ALA A 285 -26.47 -3.87 -0.26
N GLY A 286 -27.06 -2.87 0.38
CA GLY A 286 -28.38 -2.92 0.97
C GLY A 286 -28.99 -1.54 1.18
N PRO A 287 -30.29 -1.46 1.56
CA PRO A 287 -30.99 -0.18 1.71
C PRO A 287 -30.46 0.68 2.87
N LYS A 288 -29.82 0.09 3.88
CA LYS A 288 -29.23 0.84 4.99
C LYS A 288 -27.86 1.39 4.61
N GLU A 289 -27.03 0.56 3.96
CA GLU A 289 -25.70 0.97 3.56
C GLU A 289 -25.22 0.22 2.33
N VAL A 290 -24.39 0.89 1.53
CA VAL A 290 -23.46 0.30 0.59
C VAL A 290 -22.06 0.52 1.16
N ARG A 291 -21.32 -0.56 1.32
CA ARG A 291 -20.01 -0.47 1.96
C ARG A 291 -18.95 -1.30 1.23
N ALA A 292 -17.78 -0.69 1.10
CA ALA A 292 -16.56 -1.37 0.65
C ALA A 292 -15.81 -1.92 1.86
N TRP A 293 -15.38 -3.17 1.78
CA TRP A 293 -14.65 -3.88 2.80
C TRP A 293 -13.28 -4.30 2.28
N THR A 294 -12.26 -4.18 3.12
CA THR A 294 -10.89 -4.60 2.78
C THR A 294 -10.63 -6.01 3.24
N VAL A 295 -10.08 -6.83 2.34
CA VAL A 295 -9.49 -8.13 2.67
C VAL A 295 -8.12 -8.27 2.02
N ARG A 296 -7.29 -9.17 2.51
CA ARG A 296 -6.06 -9.55 1.80
C ARG A 296 -6.41 -10.40 0.59
N THR A 297 -5.67 -10.20 -0.49
CA THR A 297 -5.77 -11.08 -1.67
C THR A 297 -5.56 -12.54 -1.25
N GLY A 298 -6.44 -13.42 -1.72
CA GLY A 298 -6.43 -14.83 -1.33
C GLY A 298 -7.24 -15.16 -0.06
N SER A 299 -7.92 -14.17 0.56
CA SER A 299 -8.81 -14.43 1.70
C SER A 299 -10.03 -15.25 1.30
N THR A 300 -10.41 -16.18 2.17
CA THR A 300 -11.60 -16.99 1.99
C THR A 300 -12.88 -16.28 2.45
N ALA A 301 -14.05 -16.77 2.04
CA ALA A 301 -15.33 -16.19 2.42
C ALA A 301 -15.55 -16.08 3.95
N PRO A 302 -15.19 -17.07 4.79
CA PRO A 302 -15.25 -16.91 6.25
C PRO A 302 -14.35 -15.77 6.76
N GLN A 303 -13.12 -15.64 6.22
CA GLN A 303 -12.21 -14.56 6.60
C GLN A 303 -12.78 -13.18 6.22
N ALA A 304 -13.42 -13.07 5.06
CA ALA A 304 -14.11 -11.86 4.64
C ALA A 304 -15.31 -11.54 5.55
N ALA A 305 -16.09 -12.54 5.94
CA ALA A 305 -17.15 -12.38 6.93
C ALA A 305 -16.60 -11.87 8.28
N GLY A 306 -15.42 -12.36 8.68
CA GLY A 306 -14.71 -11.96 9.89
C GLY A 306 -14.28 -10.49 9.92
N VAL A 307 -14.04 -9.89 8.75
CA VAL A 307 -13.75 -8.45 8.64
C VAL A 307 -14.97 -7.60 9.04
N ILE A 308 -16.19 -8.09 8.80
CA ILE A 308 -17.42 -7.43 9.21
C ILE A 308 -17.64 -7.61 10.70
N HIS A 309 -17.60 -8.85 11.17
CA HIS A 309 -17.70 -9.20 12.59
C HIS A 309 -17.15 -10.60 12.86
N THR A 310 -16.47 -10.78 13.99
CA THR A 310 -15.86 -12.08 14.35
C THR A 310 -16.89 -13.21 14.48
N ASP A 311 -18.11 -12.91 14.88
CA ASP A 311 -19.20 -13.89 14.95
C ASP A 311 -19.64 -14.38 13.57
N PHE A 312 -19.53 -13.53 12.52
CA PHE A 312 -19.84 -13.93 11.15
C PHE A 312 -18.83 -14.96 10.63
N GLU A 313 -17.56 -14.85 11.03
CA GLU A 313 -16.55 -15.85 10.71
C GLU A 313 -16.82 -17.18 11.44
N ARG A 314 -17.08 -17.11 12.76
CA ARG A 314 -17.31 -18.29 13.60
C ARG A 314 -18.56 -19.06 13.19
N GLY A 315 -19.64 -18.33 12.96
CA GLY A 315 -20.95 -18.86 12.58
C GLY A 315 -21.14 -19.03 11.07
N PHE A 316 -20.10 -18.87 10.24
CA PHE A 316 -20.23 -18.87 8.79
C PHE A 316 -20.88 -20.15 8.26
N ILE A 317 -21.95 -19.98 7.48
CA ILE A 317 -22.68 -21.06 6.80
C ILE A 317 -22.32 -21.05 5.31
N ARG A 318 -22.56 -19.91 4.64
CA ARG A 318 -22.30 -19.69 3.21
C ARG A 318 -22.30 -18.21 2.88
N ALA A 319 -21.76 -17.87 1.72
CA ALA A 319 -21.88 -16.55 1.12
C ALA A 319 -22.75 -16.61 -0.15
N GLU A 320 -23.62 -15.63 -0.32
CA GLU A 320 -24.31 -15.33 -1.57
C GLU A 320 -23.43 -14.30 -2.28
N VAL A 321 -22.90 -14.65 -3.45
CA VAL A 321 -21.88 -13.86 -4.17
C VAL A 321 -22.36 -13.51 -5.56
N ILE A 322 -22.25 -12.25 -5.92
CA ILE A 322 -22.54 -11.74 -7.26
C ILE A 322 -21.33 -10.92 -7.70
N ALA A 323 -20.77 -11.20 -8.87
CA ALA A 323 -19.71 -10.35 -9.41
C ALA A 323 -20.24 -8.93 -9.66
N PHE A 324 -19.45 -7.90 -9.43
CA PHE A 324 -19.86 -6.50 -9.57
C PHE A 324 -20.53 -6.21 -10.92
N ALA A 325 -19.94 -6.69 -12.02
CA ALA A 325 -20.48 -6.49 -13.37
C ALA A 325 -21.88 -7.13 -13.53
N ASP A 326 -22.06 -8.34 -12.97
CA ASP A 326 -23.35 -9.04 -13.00
C ASP A 326 -24.41 -8.35 -12.11
N TYR A 327 -23.98 -7.75 -10.99
CA TYR A 327 -24.85 -6.96 -10.13
C TYR A 327 -25.38 -5.71 -10.86
N LEU A 328 -24.51 -5.01 -11.58
CA LEU A 328 -24.92 -3.86 -12.41
C LEU A 328 -25.84 -4.27 -13.54
N ALA A 329 -25.49 -5.32 -14.30
CA ALA A 329 -26.27 -5.82 -15.41
C ALA A 329 -27.67 -6.27 -14.97
N GLY A 330 -27.78 -6.92 -13.81
CA GLY A 330 -29.02 -7.34 -13.19
C GLY A 330 -29.81 -6.21 -12.50
N LYS A 331 -29.26 -4.98 -12.46
CA LYS A 331 -29.83 -3.85 -11.72
C LYS A 331 -30.13 -4.20 -10.25
N GLY A 332 -29.21 -4.98 -9.65
CA GLY A 332 -29.30 -5.42 -8.27
C GLY A 332 -29.39 -6.93 -8.09
N GLU A 333 -29.52 -7.34 -6.83
CA GLU A 333 -29.51 -8.76 -6.45
C GLU A 333 -30.63 -9.57 -7.12
N ALA A 334 -31.86 -9.03 -7.20
CA ALA A 334 -33.00 -9.75 -7.77
C ALA A 334 -32.78 -10.12 -9.23
N GLY A 335 -32.41 -9.17 -10.08
CA GLY A 335 -32.16 -9.45 -11.50
C GLY A 335 -30.91 -10.31 -11.73
N ALA A 336 -29.88 -10.16 -10.92
CA ALA A 336 -28.73 -11.06 -10.99
C ALA A 336 -29.10 -12.49 -10.61
N ARG A 337 -30.00 -12.68 -9.64
CA ARG A 337 -30.54 -13.99 -9.24
C ARG A 337 -31.39 -14.61 -10.34
N GLU A 338 -32.29 -13.85 -10.97
CA GLU A 338 -33.10 -14.30 -12.10
C GLU A 338 -32.24 -14.70 -13.31
N ALA A 339 -31.13 -13.98 -13.53
CA ALA A 339 -30.16 -14.30 -14.58
C ALA A 339 -29.23 -15.48 -14.22
N GLY A 340 -29.38 -16.12 -13.05
CA GLY A 340 -28.54 -17.21 -12.59
C GLY A 340 -27.11 -16.81 -12.24
N ARG A 341 -26.88 -15.52 -11.94
CA ARG A 341 -25.56 -14.96 -11.63
C ARG A 341 -25.26 -14.89 -10.13
N LEU A 342 -26.25 -15.13 -9.26
CA LEU A 342 -26.02 -15.27 -7.83
C LEU A 342 -25.50 -16.68 -7.55
N ARG A 343 -24.29 -16.74 -6.99
CA ARG A 343 -23.60 -17.97 -6.62
C ARG A 343 -23.72 -18.21 -5.12
N LEU A 344 -23.88 -19.46 -4.73
CA LEU A 344 -23.83 -19.88 -3.32
C LEU A 344 -22.45 -20.51 -3.06
N GLU A 345 -21.66 -19.84 -2.27
CA GLU A 345 -20.26 -20.21 -2.05
C GLU A 345 -20.02 -20.68 -0.61
N GLY A 346 -19.19 -21.71 -0.48
CA GLY A 346 -18.82 -22.31 0.80
C GLY A 346 -17.56 -21.71 1.42
N LYS A 347 -17.02 -22.43 2.43
CA LYS A 347 -15.87 -21.97 3.23
C LYS A 347 -14.57 -21.83 2.44
N GLU A 348 -14.41 -22.62 1.38
CA GLU A 348 -13.18 -22.63 0.56
C GLU A 348 -13.18 -21.56 -0.56
N TYR A 349 -14.28 -20.83 -0.70
CA TYR A 349 -14.36 -19.80 -1.73
C TYR A 349 -13.36 -18.68 -1.44
N VAL A 350 -12.48 -18.40 -2.40
CA VAL A 350 -11.55 -17.30 -2.36
C VAL A 350 -12.23 -16.06 -2.96
N VAL A 351 -12.39 -15.03 -2.13
CA VAL A 351 -13.03 -13.76 -2.51
C VAL A 351 -12.30 -13.14 -3.69
N GLN A 352 -13.08 -12.63 -4.65
CA GLN A 352 -12.56 -11.93 -5.81
C GLN A 352 -12.74 -10.41 -5.64
N GLU A 353 -11.84 -9.64 -6.30
CA GLU A 353 -11.93 -8.18 -6.32
C GLU A 353 -13.27 -7.73 -6.92
N GLY A 354 -14.05 -6.97 -6.15
CA GLY A 354 -15.34 -6.45 -6.57
C GLY A 354 -16.53 -7.36 -6.34
N ASP A 355 -16.37 -8.51 -5.67
CA ASP A 355 -17.52 -9.33 -5.28
C ASP A 355 -18.53 -8.53 -4.44
N VAL A 356 -19.82 -8.62 -4.76
CA VAL A 356 -20.91 -8.14 -3.92
C VAL A 356 -21.42 -9.34 -3.13
N MET A 357 -21.29 -9.27 -1.80
CA MET A 357 -21.43 -10.44 -0.94
C MET A 357 -22.50 -10.24 0.14
N HIS A 358 -23.24 -11.30 0.40
CA HIS A 358 -24.15 -11.39 1.53
C HIS A 358 -23.86 -12.68 2.31
N PHE A 359 -23.47 -12.54 3.58
CA PHE A 359 -23.09 -13.66 4.41
C PHE A 359 -24.29 -14.22 5.18
N ARG A 360 -24.42 -15.54 5.18
CA ARG A 360 -25.35 -16.31 6.01
C ARG A 360 -24.55 -16.98 7.12
N PHE A 361 -24.92 -16.68 8.35
CA PHE A 361 -24.26 -17.16 9.54
C PHE A 361 -25.28 -17.53 10.62
N ASN A 362 -24.85 -18.34 11.57
CA ASN A 362 -25.64 -18.69 12.75
C ASN A 362 -24.74 -18.52 13.98
N VAL A 363 -25.17 -17.75 14.97
CA VAL A 363 -24.47 -17.48 16.23
C VAL A 363 -25.23 -18.08 17.38
#